data_284d95bde45f73c4d4f0aba49acfdb0b
#
_entry.id   284d95bde45f73c4d4f0aba49acfdb0b
#
_cell.length_a   1.000
_cell.length_b   1.000
_cell.length_c   1.000
_cell.angle_alpha   90.00
_cell.angle_beta   90.00
_cell.angle_gamma   90.00
#
_symmetry.space_group_name_H-M   'P 1'
#
loop_
_entity.id
_entity.type
_entity.pdbx_description
1 polymer ?
#
loop_
_entity_poly.entity_id
_entity_poly.type
_entity_poly.pdbx_seq_one_letter_code
_entity_poly.pdbx_strand_id
1 'polypeptide(L)'
;MNAFNCTVLPTGFLTRLAALFVAGVFPAAALAAEEGLAAGQPVSYKLTTGLYQLSGGGLPAGPGLDVNLRANGGFGNAWVGVYRSPVQDVKQSRIGWDNTFRLGPVRFIPSLQIASGGFIGGSAALETGDSWFAGVGVGRTNLRNYVNLNFDPNDALMLSGGYRWADNDSLTLQVVRDNRLNPDQQHVHLVYRTPVAGEDRLTLDLLAKQGLVAGVPIRRMGLSVGYDWPRYFVRVAWDPLVNFTTQDMLRLSVGTRF
;
A
#
# COMPACT_ATOMS: atom_id res chain seq x y z
N MET A 1 -57.44 22.58 -5.50
CA MET A 1 -56.81 22.50 -4.19
C MET A 1 -56.31 21.08 -4.01
N ASN A 2 -55.07 20.80 -4.39
CA ASN A 2 -54.42 19.51 -4.19
C ASN A 2 -53.12 19.75 -3.43
N ALA A 3 -53.10 19.24 -2.20
CA ALA A 3 -51.96 19.33 -1.30
C ALA A 3 -50.84 18.39 -1.79
N PHE A 4 -49.65 18.93 -2.02
CA PHE A 4 -48.43 18.17 -2.24
C PHE A 4 -47.94 17.60 -0.90
N ASN A 5 -48.01 16.27 -0.76
CA ASN A 5 -47.37 15.58 0.33
C ASN A 5 -45.84 15.53 0.07
N CYS A 6 -45.11 16.27 0.87
CA CYS A 6 -43.64 16.21 0.92
C CYS A 6 -43.25 15.01 1.79
N THR A 7 -42.86 13.91 1.16
CA THR A 7 -42.34 12.74 1.87
C THR A 7 -40.88 13.03 2.27
N VAL A 8 -40.68 13.27 3.56
CA VAL A 8 -39.38 13.41 4.18
C VAL A 8 -38.69 12.05 4.12
N LEU A 9 -37.61 11.93 3.34
CA LEU A 9 -36.72 10.78 3.34
C LEU A 9 -36.00 10.68 4.68
N PRO A 10 -35.89 9.49 5.26
CA PRO A 10 -35.23 9.32 6.56
C PRO A 10 -33.74 9.60 6.48
N THR A 11 -33.26 10.45 7.36
CA THR A 11 -31.88 10.92 7.55
C THR A 11 -30.89 9.83 7.98
N GLY A 12 -31.23 8.55 7.81
CA GLY A 12 -30.43 7.40 8.21
C GLY A 12 -29.47 6.85 7.14
N PHE A 13 -29.50 7.38 5.91
CA PHE A 13 -28.73 6.76 4.80
C PHE A 13 -27.33 7.35 4.58
N LEU A 14 -27.03 8.52 5.15
CA LEU A 14 -25.75 9.22 4.95
C LEU A 14 -24.63 8.81 5.92
N THR A 15 -24.93 8.03 6.95
CA THR A 15 -23.93 7.60 7.95
C THR A 15 -23.30 6.23 7.67
N ARG A 16 -23.67 5.55 6.58
CA ARG A 16 -23.14 4.20 6.28
C ARG A 16 -22.12 4.11 5.14
N LEU A 17 -21.78 5.23 4.49
CA LEU A 17 -20.83 5.24 3.38
C LEU A 17 -19.37 5.54 3.77
N ALA A 18 -19.07 5.74 5.05
CA ALA A 18 -17.72 6.07 5.52
C ALA A 18 -16.90 4.86 5.98
N ALA A 19 -17.32 3.62 5.75
CA ALA A 19 -16.78 2.48 6.47
C ALA A 19 -16.44 1.27 5.61
N LEU A 20 -15.71 1.45 4.51
CA LEU A 20 -15.15 0.31 3.78
C LEU A 20 -13.72 0.61 3.28
N PHE A 21 -12.84 0.83 4.25
CA PHE A 21 -11.41 0.86 3.99
C PHE A 21 -10.80 -0.46 4.43
N VAL A 22 -10.45 -1.27 3.47
CA VAL A 22 -9.83 -2.57 3.69
C VAL A 22 -8.41 -2.52 3.14
N ALA A 23 -7.42 -2.82 3.96
CA ALA A 23 -5.99 -2.66 3.70
C ALA A 23 -5.29 -3.93 3.19
N GLY A 24 -4.51 -3.87 2.15
CA GLY A 24 -3.55 -4.87 1.70
C GLY A 24 -2.14 -4.58 2.17
N VAL A 25 -1.49 -5.57 2.67
CA VAL A 25 -0.08 -5.53 2.98
C VAL A 25 0.68 -6.14 1.81
N PHE A 26 0.72 -5.39 0.71
CA PHE A 26 1.78 -5.62 -0.26
C PHE A 26 2.51 -4.28 -0.43
N PRO A 27 3.69 -4.12 0.18
CA PRO A 27 4.54 -3.03 -0.25
C PRO A 27 4.95 -3.34 -1.69
N ALA A 28 4.46 -2.57 -2.67
CA ALA A 28 5.01 -2.57 -4.03
C ALA A 28 6.53 -2.33 -4.04
N ALA A 29 7.09 -1.96 -2.89
CA ALA A 29 8.52 -1.81 -2.66
C ALA A 29 9.22 -3.06 -2.07
N ALA A 30 8.50 -4.13 -1.70
CA ALA A 30 9.11 -5.30 -1.03
C ALA A 30 9.50 -6.42 -1.98
N LEU A 31 9.27 -6.28 -3.28
CA LEU A 31 9.80 -7.22 -4.29
C LEU A 31 11.28 -7.00 -4.64
N ALA A 32 11.98 -6.08 -3.98
CA ALA A 32 13.44 -6.20 -3.91
C ALA A 32 13.73 -7.31 -2.90
N ALA A 33 14.04 -8.48 -3.39
CA ALA A 33 14.53 -9.59 -2.60
C ALA A 33 15.77 -9.14 -1.81
N GLU A 34 15.57 -8.65 -0.59
CA GLU A 34 16.61 -8.83 0.42
C GLU A 34 16.59 -10.32 0.70
N GLU A 35 17.68 -10.99 0.31
CA GLU A 35 17.96 -12.38 0.67
C GLU A 35 17.67 -12.54 2.16
N GLY A 36 16.90 -13.60 2.51
CA GLY A 36 16.61 -13.90 3.91
C GLY A 36 17.92 -13.91 4.68
N LEU A 37 18.11 -12.92 5.53
CA LEU A 37 19.37 -12.69 6.23
C LEU A 37 19.67 -13.90 7.09
N ALA A 38 20.86 -14.49 6.90
CA ALA A 38 21.34 -15.58 7.72
C ALA A 38 21.33 -15.18 9.22
N ALA A 39 21.01 -16.12 10.09
CA ALA A 39 21.07 -15.91 11.53
C ALA A 39 22.43 -15.35 11.94
N GLY A 40 22.47 -14.12 12.48
CA GLY A 40 23.71 -13.44 12.87
C GLY A 40 23.96 -12.08 12.22
N GLN A 41 23.14 -11.66 11.24
CA GLN A 41 23.29 -10.30 10.69
C GLN A 41 22.74 -9.24 11.68
N PRO A 42 23.43 -8.08 11.78
CA PRO A 42 22.96 -7.00 12.65
C PRO A 42 21.58 -6.49 12.21
N VAL A 43 20.75 -6.19 13.18
CA VAL A 43 19.43 -5.59 12.90
C VAL A 43 19.62 -4.16 12.41
N SER A 44 19.02 -3.85 11.26
CA SER A 44 18.93 -2.51 10.72
C SER A 44 17.55 -1.90 10.95
N TYR A 45 17.49 -0.59 11.09
CA TYR A 45 16.25 0.13 11.34
C TYR A 45 15.97 1.14 10.25
N LYS A 46 14.69 1.37 9.99
CA LYS A 46 14.21 2.40 9.05
C LYS A 46 13.07 3.17 9.70
N LEU A 47 13.28 4.48 9.92
CA LEU A 47 12.24 5.40 10.36
C LEU A 47 11.69 6.14 9.15
N THR A 48 10.38 6.19 9.02
CA THR A 48 9.66 6.92 7.96
C THR A 48 8.66 7.87 8.58
N THR A 49 8.62 9.11 8.09
CA THR A 49 7.55 10.07 8.36
C THR A 49 6.87 10.40 7.04
N GLY A 50 5.54 10.32 6.98
CA GLY A 50 4.72 10.60 5.80
C GLY A 50 3.68 11.68 6.09
N LEU A 51 3.60 12.67 5.21
CA LEU A 51 2.53 13.66 5.16
C LEU A 51 1.61 13.30 4.00
N TYR A 52 0.31 13.17 4.29
CA TYR A 52 -0.74 12.79 3.35
C TYR A 52 -1.72 13.95 3.22
N GLN A 53 -1.70 14.66 2.11
CA GLN A 53 -2.68 15.70 1.83
C GLN A 53 -3.83 15.10 1.01
N LEU A 54 -5.02 15.05 1.61
CA LEU A 54 -6.25 14.61 0.98
C LEU A 54 -7.07 15.82 0.52
N SER A 55 -7.67 15.74 -0.65
CA SER A 55 -8.46 16.82 -1.24
C SER A 55 -9.53 16.29 -2.20
N GLY A 56 -10.57 17.09 -2.47
CA GLY A 56 -11.63 16.75 -3.43
C GLY A 56 -12.82 16.03 -2.83
N GLY A 57 -13.79 15.67 -3.69
CA GLY A 57 -14.97 14.88 -3.35
C GLY A 57 -16.00 15.53 -2.43
N GLY A 58 -15.91 16.84 -2.18
CA GLY A 58 -16.81 17.52 -1.23
C GLY A 58 -16.58 17.12 0.24
N LEU A 59 -15.57 16.32 0.51
CA LEU A 59 -15.16 15.94 1.87
C LEU A 59 -14.15 16.94 2.42
N PRO A 60 -14.01 17.06 3.75
CA PRO A 60 -13.01 17.94 4.34
C PRO A 60 -11.60 17.60 3.83
N ALA A 61 -10.94 18.59 3.24
CA ALA A 61 -9.54 18.48 2.85
C ALA A 61 -8.62 18.72 4.04
N GLY A 62 -7.52 18.00 4.12
CA GLY A 62 -6.56 18.23 5.19
C GLY A 62 -5.47 17.18 5.28
N PRO A 63 -4.46 17.44 6.13
CA PRO A 63 -3.32 16.56 6.26
C PRO A 63 -3.60 15.35 7.16
N GLY A 64 -2.96 14.24 6.81
CA GLY A 64 -2.71 13.11 7.68
C GLY A 64 -1.20 12.96 7.90
N LEU A 65 -0.80 12.59 9.10
CA LEU A 65 0.59 12.31 9.46
C LEU A 65 0.75 10.85 9.81
N ASP A 66 1.76 10.21 9.22
CA ASP A 66 2.18 8.86 9.52
C ASP A 66 3.61 8.82 10.02
N VAL A 67 3.86 8.04 11.08
CA VAL A 67 5.20 7.70 11.54
C VAL A 67 5.31 6.19 11.63
N ASN A 68 6.32 5.63 10.99
CA ASN A 68 6.54 4.19 10.94
C ASN A 68 7.99 3.86 11.22
N LEU A 69 8.23 2.94 12.15
CA LEU A 69 9.53 2.34 12.43
C LEU A 69 9.51 0.89 11.98
N ARG A 70 10.49 0.51 11.16
CA ARG A 70 10.71 -0.87 10.70
C ARG A 70 12.07 -1.37 11.17
N ALA A 71 12.12 -2.61 11.64
CA ALA A 71 13.35 -3.36 11.91
C ALA A 71 13.47 -4.48 10.88
N ASN A 72 14.65 -4.67 10.34
CA ASN A 72 15.01 -5.76 9.43
C ASN A 72 16.14 -6.58 10.03
N GLY A 73 16.04 -7.89 10.01
CA GLY A 73 17.02 -8.81 10.56
C GLY A 73 16.75 -10.26 10.15
N GLY A 74 17.41 -11.22 10.78
CA GLY A 74 17.20 -12.65 10.51
C GLY A 74 15.75 -13.15 10.75
N PHE A 75 14.92 -12.38 11.41
CA PHE A 75 13.48 -12.64 11.60
C PHE A 75 12.61 -12.11 10.44
N GLY A 76 13.18 -11.50 9.43
CA GLY A 76 12.51 -10.75 8.38
C GLY A 76 12.33 -9.28 8.74
N ASN A 77 11.21 -8.68 8.36
CA ASN A 77 10.85 -7.31 8.64
C ASN A 77 9.73 -7.25 9.69
N ALA A 78 9.92 -6.52 10.76
CA ALA A 78 8.87 -6.16 11.70
C ALA A 78 8.71 -4.64 11.75
N TRP A 79 7.47 -4.15 11.87
CA TRP A 79 7.24 -2.72 11.87
C TRP A 79 6.08 -2.31 12.76
N VAL A 80 6.15 -1.08 13.28
CA VAL A 80 5.11 -0.42 14.04
C VAL A 80 4.88 0.97 13.46
N GLY A 81 3.65 1.41 13.37
CA GLY A 81 3.30 2.72 12.84
C GLY A 81 2.09 3.35 13.48
N VAL A 82 2.03 4.66 13.42
CA VAL A 82 0.90 5.47 13.88
C VAL A 82 0.52 6.45 12.79
N TYR A 83 -0.76 6.45 12.43
CA TYR A 83 -1.35 7.42 11.52
C TYR A 83 -2.39 8.27 12.24
N ARG A 84 -2.38 9.57 11.96
CA ARG A 84 -3.37 10.51 12.47
C ARG A 84 -3.79 11.50 11.40
N SER A 85 -5.11 11.64 11.22
CA SER A 85 -5.71 12.70 10.39
C SER A 85 -6.85 13.35 11.19
N PRO A 86 -6.63 14.54 11.77
CA PRO A 86 -7.66 15.23 12.55
C PRO A 86 -8.90 15.58 11.72
N VAL A 87 -8.71 15.92 10.43
CA VAL A 87 -9.81 16.32 9.53
C VAL A 87 -10.73 15.14 9.21
N GLN A 88 -10.20 13.92 9.20
CA GLN A 88 -10.97 12.70 8.96
C GLN A 88 -11.40 12.01 10.26
N ASP A 89 -11.04 12.59 11.42
CA ASP A 89 -11.20 11.97 12.74
C ASP A 89 -10.60 10.54 12.81
N VAL A 90 -9.42 10.38 12.24
CA VAL A 90 -8.71 9.10 12.20
C VAL A 90 -7.50 9.12 13.12
N LYS A 91 -7.43 8.10 14.00
CA LYS A 91 -6.24 7.75 14.77
C LYS A 91 -6.07 6.23 14.71
N GLN A 92 -4.97 5.80 14.11
CA GLN A 92 -4.70 4.38 13.88
C GLN A 92 -3.28 4.02 14.29
N SER A 93 -3.13 3.01 15.12
CA SER A 93 -1.86 2.34 15.37
C SER A 93 -1.87 0.97 14.70
N ARG A 94 -0.70 0.53 14.23
CA ARG A 94 -0.55 -0.73 13.51
C ARG A 94 0.81 -1.35 13.78
N ILE A 95 0.84 -2.67 13.71
CA ILE A 95 2.04 -3.48 13.78
C ILE A 95 1.95 -4.54 12.69
N GLY A 96 3.06 -4.91 12.11
CA GLY A 96 3.10 -5.98 11.13
C GLY A 96 4.44 -6.63 11.02
N TRP A 97 4.45 -7.71 10.27
CA TRP A 97 5.61 -8.53 10.00
C TRP A 97 5.50 -9.12 8.61
N ASP A 98 6.62 -9.21 7.91
CA ASP A 98 6.78 -9.93 6.65
C ASP A 98 8.15 -10.62 6.61
N ASN A 99 8.26 -11.71 5.84
CA ASN A 99 9.51 -12.40 5.62
C ASN A 99 9.55 -13.02 4.22
N THR A 100 10.74 -13.44 3.78
CA THR A 100 10.94 -14.18 2.55
C THR A 100 11.67 -15.49 2.87
N PHE A 101 11.02 -16.61 2.60
CA PHE A 101 11.59 -17.94 2.78
C PHE A 101 11.95 -18.51 1.41
N ARG A 102 13.18 -19.02 1.24
CA ARG A 102 13.59 -19.73 0.03
C ARG A 102 13.22 -21.19 0.13
N LEU A 103 12.39 -21.67 -0.79
CA LEU A 103 11.95 -23.07 -0.92
C LEU A 103 12.44 -23.61 -2.27
N GLY A 104 13.74 -23.90 -2.36
CA GLY A 104 14.38 -24.21 -3.63
C GLY A 104 14.33 -23.02 -4.60
N PRO A 105 13.78 -23.17 -5.82
CA PRO A 105 13.69 -22.08 -6.80
C PRO A 105 12.55 -21.09 -6.49
N VAL A 106 11.72 -21.36 -5.47
CA VAL A 106 10.55 -20.55 -5.12
C VAL A 106 10.84 -19.75 -3.87
N ARG A 107 10.43 -18.48 -3.85
CA ARG A 107 10.37 -17.60 -2.68
C ARG A 107 8.94 -17.58 -2.16
N PHE A 108 8.75 -17.94 -0.90
CA PHE A 108 7.49 -17.80 -0.17
C PHE A 108 7.54 -16.54 0.68
N ILE A 109 6.58 -15.64 0.48
CA ILE A 109 6.55 -14.30 1.08
C ILE A 109 5.25 -14.14 1.88
N PRO A 110 5.21 -14.57 3.16
CA PRO A 110 4.09 -14.31 4.05
C PRO A 110 4.16 -12.92 4.65
N SER A 111 2.99 -12.35 4.99
CA SER A 111 2.89 -11.16 5.82
C SER A 111 1.68 -11.19 6.76
N LEU A 112 1.79 -10.49 7.88
CA LEU A 112 0.74 -10.30 8.85
C LEU A 112 0.70 -8.84 9.29
N GLN A 113 -0.50 -8.33 9.56
CA GLN A 113 -0.72 -7.00 10.10
C GLN A 113 -1.89 -6.98 11.07
N ILE A 114 -1.71 -6.24 12.15
CA ILE A 114 -2.75 -5.95 13.14
C ILE A 114 -2.83 -4.43 13.31
N ALA A 115 -4.02 -3.90 13.46
CA ALA A 115 -4.21 -2.48 13.75
C ALA A 115 -5.29 -2.24 14.81
N SER A 116 -5.31 -1.02 15.35
CA SER A 116 -6.36 -0.56 16.25
C SER A 116 -7.75 -0.74 15.62
N GLY A 117 -8.78 -0.87 16.44
CA GLY A 117 -10.13 -1.21 15.96
C GLY A 117 -10.34 -2.70 15.69
N GLY A 118 -9.38 -3.57 16.06
CA GLY A 118 -9.47 -5.02 15.90
C GLY A 118 -9.22 -5.50 14.47
N PHE A 119 -8.58 -4.69 13.62
CA PHE A 119 -8.19 -5.11 12.28
C PHE A 119 -7.09 -6.17 12.33
N ILE A 120 -7.26 -7.24 11.54
CA ILE A 120 -6.26 -8.28 11.28
C ILE A 120 -6.27 -8.56 9.78
N GLY A 121 -5.11 -8.49 9.17
CA GLY A 121 -4.89 -8.82 7.77
C GLY A 121 -3.62 -9.64 7.58
N GLY A 122 -3.57 -10.41 6.53
CA GLY A 122 -2.39 -11.17 6.13
C GLY A 122 -2.38 -11.46 4.65
N SER A 123 -1.20 -11.81 4.15
CA SER A 123 -1.01 -12.21 2.76
C SER A 123 0.01 -13.31 2.64
N ALA A 124 -0.05 -14.01 1.52
CA ALA A 124 0.97 -14.97 1.12
C ALA A 124 1.24 -14.80 -0.37
N ALA A 125 2.49 -14.74 -0.76
CA ALA A 125 2.90 -14.75 -2.15
C ALA A 125 3.95 -15.82 -2.42
N LEU A 126 3.97 -16.30 -3.66
CA LEU A 126 4.99 -17.17 -4.21
C LEU A 126 5.63 -16.46 -5.39
N GLU A 127 6.95 -16.44 -5.45
CA GLU A 127 7.70 -15.89 -6.56
C GLU A 127 8.77 -16.89 -7.01
N THR A 128 8.98 -17.01 -8.31
CA THR A 128 10.03 -17.87 -8.89
C THR A 128 10.80 -17.14 -9.97
N GLY A 129 12.02 -17.58 -10.20
CA GLY A 129 12.95 -17.01 -11.16
C GLY A 129 13.90 -15.97 -10.55
N ASP A 130 15.00 -15.74 -11.24
CA ASP A 130 16.06 -14.80 -10.84
C ASP A 130 16.02 -13.52 -11.67
N SER A 131 16.68 -13.49 -12.85
CA SER A 131 16.62 -12.32 -13.74
C SER A 131 15.20 -12.12 -14.28
N TRP A 132 14.62 -13.10 -14.96
CA TRP A 132 13.20 -13.12 -15.22
C TRP A 132 12.48 -13.74 -14.03
N PHE A 133 11.46 -13.07 -13.52
CA PHE A 133 10.68 -13.60 -12.40
C PHE A 133 9.19 -13.45 -12.64
N ALA A 134 8.44 -14.32 -11.98
CA ALA A 134 7.00 -14.25 -11.92
C ALA A 134 6.51 -14.60 -10.51
N GLY A 135 5.39 -14.02 -10.09
CA GLY A 135 4.83 -14.25 -8.79
C GLY A 135 3.30 -14.20 -8.77
N VAL A 136 2.73 -14.89 -7.80
CA VAL A 136 1.30 -14.88 -7.49
C VAL A 136 1.12 -14.69 -6.00
N GLY A 137 0.04 -14.02 -5.60
CA GLY A 137 -0.23 -13.79 -4.19
C GLY A 137 -1.70 -13.63 -3.88
N VAL A 138 -2.03 -13.76 -2.60
CA VAL A 138 -3.38 -13.56 -2.07
C VAL A 138 -3.31 -12.81 -0.74
N GLY A 139 -4.19 -11.83 -0.57
CA GLY A 139 -4.41 -11.11 0.67
C GLY A 139 -5.80 -11.38 1.24
N ARG A 140 -5.92 -11.36 2.57
CA ARG A 140 -7.18 -11.53 3.32
C ARG A 140 -7.17 -10.72 4.60
N THR A 141 -8.38 -10.24 4.95
CA THR A 141 -8.60 -9.49 6.18
C THR A 141 -9.84 -9.97 6.92
N ASN A 142 -9.99 -9.53 8.17
CA ASN A 142 -11.19 -9.77 8.97
C ASN A 142 -12.30 -8.72 8.76
N LEU A 143 -12.18 -7.86 7.72
CA LEU A 143 -13.18 -6.82 7.36
C LEU A 143 -13.44 -5.76 8.45
N ARG A 144 -12.55 -5.58 9.41
CA ARG A 144 -12.61 -4.45 10.34
C ARG A 144 -12.10 -3.18 9.66
N ASN A 145 -12.62 -2.05 10.11
CA ASN A 145 -12.22 -0.75 9.58
C ASN A 145 -10.73 -0.52 9.73
N TYR A 146 -10.10 -0.05 8.67
CA TYR A 146 -8.69 0.24 8.61
C TYR A 146 -8.41 1.31 7.57
N VAL A 147 -7.56 2.27 7.90
CA VAL A 147 -7.07 3.25 6.91
C VAL A 147 -5.88 2.66 6.18
N ASN A 148 -6.09 2.36 4.92
CA ASN A 148 -5.05 1.80 4.05
C ASN A 148 -4.10 2.88 3.55
N LEU A 149 -2.85 2.84 4.03
CA LEU A 149 -1.79 3.75 3.59
C LEU A 149 -0.93 3.18 2.45
N ASN A 150 -1.16 1.94 2.05
CA ASN A 150 -0.50 1.32 0.88
C ASN A 150 -1.31 1.47 -0.40
N PHE A 151 -2.62 1.76 -0.28
CA PHE A 151 -3.56 2.08 -1.35
C PHE A 151 -3.95 0.93 -2.28
N ASP A 152 -3.36 -0.24 -2.14
CA ASP A 152 -3.77 -1.44 -2.86
C ASP A 152 -4.91 -2.18 -2.15
N PRO A 153 -5.83 -2.85 -2.86
CA PRO A 153 -6.83 -3.71 -2.24
C PRO A 153 -6.20 -4.77 -1.34
N ASN A 154 -6.76 -4.99 -0.14
CA ASN A 154 -6.25 -5.97 0.82
C ASN A 154 -6.77 -7.37 0.65
N ASP A 155 -8.05 -7.48 0.31
CA ASP A 155 -8.66 -8.73 -0.08
C ASP A 155 -8.47 -8.90 -1.57
N ALA A 156 -7.27 -9.32 -1.96
CA ALA A 156 -6.84 -9.26 -3.34
C ALA A 156 -6.19 -10.56 -3.82
N LEU A 157 -6.26 -10.75 -5.13
CA LEU A 157 -5.33 -11.57 -5.88
C LEU A 157 -4.26 -10.65 -6.48
N MET A 158 -3.02 -11.10 -6.45
CA MET A 158 -1.88 -10.41 -7.02
C MET A 158 -1.19 -11.30 -8.06
N LEU A 159 -0.83 -10.70 -9.19
CA LEU A 159 0.08 -11.25 -10.18
C LEU A 159 1.24 -10.27 -10.34
N SER A 160 2.45 -10.79 -10.43
CA SER A 160 3.63 -9.97 -10.69
C SER A 160 4.57 -10.67 -11.66
N GLY A 161 5.38 -9.88 -12.34
CA GLY A 161 6.45 -10.40 -13.18
C GLY A 161 7.35 -9.27 -13.62
N GLY A 162 8.56 -9.59 -14.01
CA GLY A 162 9.50 -8.57 -14.42
C GLY A 162 10.88 -9.09 -14.74
N TYR A 163 11.79 -8.15 -14.85
CA TYR A 163 13.18 -8.43 -15.12
C TYR A 163 14.10 -7.66 -14.15
N ARG A 164 15.11 -8.34 -13.62
CA ARG A 164 16.19 -7.79 -12.78
C ARG A 164 17.49 -7.87 -13.56
N TRP A 165 18.09 -6.70 -13.86
CA TRP A 165 19.43 -6.63 -14.48
C TRP A 165 20.52 -6.81 -13.44
N ALA A 166 20.28 -6.33 -12.21
CA ALA A 166 21.13 -6.43 -11.03
C ALA A 166 20.24 -6.29 -9.77
N ASP A 167 20.82 -6.43 -8.60
CA ASP A 167 20.09 -6.40 -7.31
C ASP A 167 19.25 -5.13 -7.11
N ASN A 168 19.73 -4.00 -7.64
CA ASN A 168 19.10 -2.69 -7.50
C ASN A 168 18.53 -2.13 -8.80
N ASP A 169 18.49 -2.90 -9.88
CA ASP A 169 17.99 -2.45 -11.19
C ASP A 169 16.94 -3.43 -11.72
N SER A 170 15.71 -2.98 -11.85
CA SER A 170 14.59 -3.85 -12.21
C SER A 170 13.42 -3.12 -12.84
N LEU A 171 12.70 -3.83 -13.68
CA LEU A 171 11.37 -3.43 -14.16
C LEU A 171 10.35 -4.50 -13.73
N THR A 172 9.32 -4.09 -12.99
CA THR A 172 8.29 -4.97 -12.47
C THR A 172 6.92 -4.50 -12.93
N LEU A 173 6.13 -5.42 -13.46
CA LEU A 173 4.69 -5.24 -13.66
C LEU A 173 3.95 -6.01 -12.55
N GLN A 174 3.03 -5.33 -11.88
CA GLN A 174 2.20 -5.94 -10.84
C GLN A 174 0.74 -5.60 -11.07
N VAL A 175 -0.12 -6.59 -10.96
CA VAL A 175 -1.58 -6.46 -11.02
C VAL A 175 -2.14 -6.89 -9.67
N VAL A 176 -2.90 -6.00 -9.02
CA VAL A 176 -3.59 -6.26 -7.76
C VAL A 176 -5.08 -6.05 -7.99
N ARG A 177 -5.87 -7.10 -7.79
CA ARG A 177 -7.32 -7.08 -8.02
C ARG A 177 -8.04 -7.49 -6.74
N ASP A 178 -8.98 -6.63 -6.28
CA ASP A 178 -9.90 -7.03 -5.20
C ASP A 178 -10.71 -8.26 -5.64
N ASN A 179 -10.80 -9.24 -4.78
CA ASN A 179 -11.46 -10.50 -5.10
C ASN A 179 -12.55 -10.89 -4.08
N ARG A 180 -12.98 -9.95 -3.24
CA ARG A 180 -14.01 -10.21 -2.23
C ARG A 180 -15.09 -9.15 -2.15
N LEU A 181 -14.72 -7.91 -1.82
CA LEU A 181 -15.69 -6.84 -1.55
C LEU A 181 -15.99 -6.00 -2.78
N ASN A 182 -14.97 -5.71 -3.57
CA ASN A 182 -15.05 -4.82 -4.72
C ASN A 182 -14.31 -5.43 -5.92
N PRO A 183 -14.85 -6.52 -6.52
CA PRO A 183 -14.15 -7.28 -7.56
C PRO A 183 -13.88 -6.47 -8.85
N ASP A 184 -14.49 -5.29 -8.99
CA ASP A 184 -14.20 -4.36 -10.09
C ASP A 184 -12.96 -3.51 -9.86
N GLN A 185 -12.47 -3.44 -8.61
CA GLN A 185 -11.29 -2.67 -8.26
C GLN A 185 -10.02 -3.41 -8.66
N GLN A 186 -9.19 -2.72 -9.46
CA GLN A 186 -7.92 -3.23 -9.93
C GLN A 186 -6.88 -2.11 -9.99
N HIS A 187 -5.67 -2.43 -9.54
CA HIS A 187 -4.46 -1.65 -9.72
C HIS A 187 -3.48 -2.38 -10.63
N VAL A 188 -2.80 -1.64 -11.47
CA VAL A 188 -1.67 -2.11 -12.29
C VAL A 188 -0.51 -1.15 -12.04
N HIS A 189 0.57 -1.66 -11.50
CA HIS A 189 1.80 -0.93 -11.25
C HIS A 189 2.86 -1.31 -12.27
N LEU A 190 3.52 -0.32 -12.84
CA LEU A 190 4.78 -0.48 -13.55
C LEU A 190 5.87 0.20 -12.75
N VAL A 191 6.69 -0.61 -12.08
CA VAL A 191 7.74 -0.13 -11.18
C VAL A 191 9.09 -0.27 -11.87
N TYR A 192 9.75 0.86 -12.10
CA TYR A 192 11.14 0.90 -12.56
C TYR A 192 12.04 1.35 -11.42
N ARG A 193 13.10 0.61 -11.20
CA ARG A 193 14.08 0.86 -10.14
C ARG A 193 15.48 0.77 -10.74
N THR A 194 16.30 1.80 -10.49
CA THR A 194 17.63 1.88 -11.08
C THR A 194 18.62 2.61 -10.15
N PRO A 195 19.89 2.18 -10.09
CA PRO A 195 20.95 2.99 -9.49
C PRO A 195 21.15 4.27 -10.32
N VAL A 196 21.49 5.37 -9.65
CA VAL A 196 21.72 6.67 -10.31
C VAL A 196 23.17 7.09 -10.19
N ALA A 197 23.70 7.19 -8.96
CA ALA A 197 25.10 7.55 -8.70
C ALA A 197 25.58 6.86 -7.42
N GLY A 198 26.71 6.18 -7.47
CA GLY A 198 27.23 5.43 -6.32
C GLY A 198 26.22 4.42 -5.79
N GLU A 199 25.78 4.59 -4.54
CA GLU A 199 24.77 3.73 -3.89
C GLU A 199 23.35 4.32 -3.95
N ASP A 200 23.19 5.45 -4.61
CA ASP A 200 21.87 6.12 -4.73
C ASP A 200 20.95 5.38 -5.69
N ARG A 201 19.65 5.39 -5.42
CA ARG A 201 18.67 4.68 -6.21
C ARG A 201 17.45 5.52 -6.50
N LEU A 202 17.02 5.54 -7.75
CA LEU A 202 15.73 6.08 -8.18
C LEU A 202 14.70 4.96 -8.29
N THR A 203 13.49 5.21 -7.84
CA THR A 203 12.33 4.33 -8.03
C THR A 203 11.20 5.15 -8.64
N LEU A 204 10.68 4.71 -9.78
CA LEU A 204 9.47 5.24 -10.41
C LEU A 204 8.38 4.18 -10.35
N ASP A 205 7.17 4.55 -9.95
CA ASP A 205 6.01 3.67 -9.93
C ASP A 205 4.84 4.36 -10.63
N LEU A 206 4.48 3.85 -11.79
CA LEU A 206 3.30 4.27 -12.53
C LEU A 206 2.13 3.37 -12.14
N LEU A 207 1.11 3.98 -11.55
CA LEU A 207 -0.14 3.31 -11.21
C LEU A 207 -1.20 3.58 -12.28
N ALA A 208 -1.80 2.53 -12.82
CA ALA A 208 -3.08 2.60 -13.52
C ALA A 208 -4.13 1.88 -12.70
N LYS A 209 -5.27 2.55 -12.43
CA LYS A 209 -6.35 1.94 -11.67
C LYS A 209 -7.70 2.07 -12.37
N GLN A 210 -8.52 1.05 -12.18
CA GLN A 210 -9.91 1.02 -12.62
C GLN A 210 -10.79 0.40 -11.54
N GLY A 211 -12.08 0.77 -11.54
CA GLY A 211 -13.05 0.27 -10.56
C GLY A 211 -14.27 1.18 -10.47
N LEU A 212 -14.98 1.12 -9.34
CA LEU A 212 -16.14 1.95 -9.07
C LEU A 212 -15.84 2.91 -7.91
N VAL A 213 -16.19 4.20 -8.10
CA VAL A 213 -16.21 5.21 -7.04
C VAL A 213 -17.62 5.75 -6.93
N ALA A 214 -18.27 5.55 -5.79
CA ALA A 214 -19.68 5.90 -5.58
C ALA A 214 -20.61 5.34 -6.69
N GLY A 215 -20.34 4.13 -7.17
CA GLY A 215 -21.11 3.48 -8.24
C GLY A 215 -20.76 3.93 -9.66
N VAL A 216 -19.83 4.87 -9.84
CA VAL A 216 -19.41 5.37 -11.15
C VAL A 216 -18.10 4.70 -11.57
N PRO A 217 -18.03 4.09 -12.78
CA PRO A 217 -16.79 3.52 -13.30
C PRO A 217 -15.73 4.59 -13.48
N ILE A 218 -14.52 4.29 -13.01
CA ILE A 218 -13.37 5.18 -13.14
C ILE A 218 -12.18 4.47 -13.80
N ARG A 219 -11.36 5.29 -14.49
CA ARG A 219 -10.00 4.93 -14.89
C ARG A 219 -9.11 6.12 -14.56
N ARG A 220 -8.04 5.90 -13.81
CA ARG A 220 -7.12 6.95 -13.36
C ARG A 220 -5.70 6.44 -13.40
N MET A 221 -4.77 7.38 -13.45
CA MET A 221 -3.33 7.11 -13.35
C MET A 221 -2.76 7.89 -12.17
N GLY A 222 -1.88 7.26 -11.43
CA GLY A 222 -1.10 7.84 -10.35
C GLY A 222 0.40 7.67 -10.61
N LEU A 223 1.20 8.34 -9.82
CA LEU A 223 2.66 8.31 -9.93
C LEU A 223 3.28 8.38 -8.55
N SER A 224 4.31 7.56 -8.34
CA SER A 224 5.20 7.71 -7.19
C SER A 224 6.65 7.80 -7.66
N VAL A 225 7.41 8.73 -7.09
CA VAL A 225 8.83 8.91 -7.32
C VAL A 225 9.54 8.82 -5.98
N GLY A 226 10.51 7.95 -5.87
CA GLY A 226 11.35 7.78 -4.69
C GLY A 226 12.82 7.93 -5.04
N TYR A 227 13.56 8.66 -4.20
CA TYR A 227 15.00 8.75 -4.27
C TYR A 227 15.61 8.30 -2.95
N ASP A 228 16.48 7.31 -3.01
CA ASP A 228 17.14 6.69 -1.87
C ASP A 228 18.64 7.01 -1.91
N TRP A 229 19.13 7.66 -0.86
CA TRP A 229 20.54 7.71 -0.49
C TRP A 229 20.88 6.53 0.44
N PRO A 230 22.11 6.26 0.75
CA PRO A 230 22.47 5.15 1.66
C PRO A 230 21.75 5.23 3.03
N ARG A 231 21.65 6.42 3.61
CA ARG A 231 21.04 6.63 4.93
C ARG A 231 19.66 7.28 4.89
N TYR A 232 19.33 8.02 3.86
CA TYR A 232 18.10 8.82 3.78
C TYR A 232 17.26 8.41 2.57
N PHE A 233 16.03 8.82 2.55
CA PHE A 233 15.20 8.73 1.35
C PHE A 233 14.11 9.78 1.38
N VAL A 234 13.62 10.11 0.19
CA VAL A 234 12.42 10.91 -0.05
C VAL A 234 11.53 10.18 -1.04
N ARG A 235 10.22 10.27 -0.83
CA ARG A 235 9.23 9.77 -1.80
C ARG A 235 8.10 10.77 -1.92
N VAL A 236 7.70 11.07 -3.16
CA VAL A 236 6.49 11.83 -3.48
C VAL A 236 5.55 10.90 -4.24
N ALA A 237 4.28 10.91 -3.90
CA ALA A 237 3.28 10.13 -4.62
C ALA A 237 2.00 10.93 -4.79
N TRP A 238 1.42 10.84 -5.98
CA TRP A 238 0.09 11.35 -6.30
C TRP A 238 -0.81 10.18 -6.70
N ASP A 239 -1.93 10.03 -6.00
CA ASP A 239 -2.92 9.00 -6.25
C ASP A 239 -4.32 9.62 -6.31
N PRO A 240 -4.87 9.80 -7.51
CA PRO A 240 -6.23 10.32 -7.68
C PRO A 240 -7.26 9.27 -7.26
N LEU A 241 -8.34 9.72 -6.62
CA LEU A 241 -9.40 8.86 -6.09
C LEU A 241 -8.83 7.74 -5.20
N VAL A 242 -7.97 8.13 -4.26
CA VAL A 242 -7.22 7.22 -3.40
C VAL A 242 -8.14 6.20 -2.72
N ASN A 243 -7.73 4.94 -2.65
CA ASN A 243 -8.54 3.85 -2.10
C ASN A 243 -9.95 3.74 -2.70
N PHE A 244 -10.15 4.14 -3.95
CA PHE A 244 -11.46 4.21 -4.62
C PHE A 244 -12.48 5.08 -3.85
N THR A 245 -12.00 6.14 -3.22
CA THR A 245 -12.82 7.22 -2.65
C THR A 245 -12.99 8.35 -3.65
N THR A 246 -13.74 9.38 -3.28
CA THR A 246 -13.88 10.60 -4.08
C THR A 246 -12.75 11.61 -3.86
N GLN A 247 -11.73 11.25 -3.07
CA GLN A 247 -10.61 12.12 -2.73
C GLN A 247 -9.35 11.77 -3.50
N ASP A 248 -8.61 12.79 -3.90
CA ASP A 248 -7.23 12.68 -4.39
C ASP A 248 -6.26 12.77 -3.21
N MET A 249 -5.09 12.15 -3.35
CA MET A 249 -4.04 12.18 -2.34
C MET A 249 -2.71 12.60 -2.93
N LEU A 250 -2.05 13.55 -2.26
CA LEU A 250 -0.64 13.83 -2.43
C LEU A 250 0.11 13.40 -1.17
N ARG A 251 1.13 12.56 -1.31
CA ARG A 251 1.97 12.08 -0.21
C ARG A 251 3.40 12.55 -0.38
N LEU A 252 3.97 13.07 0.71
CA LEU A 252 5.40 13.24 0.86
C LEU A 252 5.88 12.34 1.99
N SER A 253 6.87 11.50 1.75
CA SER A 253 7.49 10.67 2.78
C SER A 253 8.99 10.92 2.80
N VAL A 254 9.54 11.03 4.00
CA VAL A 254 10.99 11.12 4.23
C VAL A 254 11.39 10.11 5.29
N GLY A 255 12.62 9.68 5.29
CA GLY A 255 13.08 8.77 6.32
C GLY A 255 14.58 8.55 6.34
N THR A 256 15.01 7.79 7.34
CA THR A 256 16.41 7.43 7.58
C THR A 256 16.56 5.96 7.90
N ARG A 257 17.74 5.43 7.61
CA ARG A 257 18.19 4.07 7.95
C ARG A 257 19.38 4.15 8.91
N PHE A 258 19.44 3.27 9.89
CA PHE A 258 20.49 3.22 10.93
C PHE A 258 20.58 1.83 11.57
#